data_6ee272e47377ae36086bc43a28b786a0
#
_entry.id   6ee272e47377ae36086bc43a28b786a0
#
_cell.length_a   1.000
_cell.length_b   1.000
_cell.length_c   1.000
_cell.angle_alpha   90.00
_cell.angle_beta   90.00
_cell.angle_gamma   90.00
#
_symmetry.space_group_name_H-M   'P 1'
#
loop_
_entity.id
_entity.type
_entity.pdbx_description
1 polymer ?
#
loop_
_entity_poly.entity_id
_entity_poly.type
_entity_poly.pdbx_seq_one_letter_code
_entity_poly.pdbx_strand_id
1 'polypeptide(L)'
;MQLHHISIRTADIFRAIAFYEQLGFSISTRFTTGTTLACWMEGAAGRIELIQIPEPAPAPDAFADPHYVGYYHLSFRVESIADTLASLGTVRILLAPTLQEIGDRTYRVAFIADPDGLAIEFLEEISVQANSDRSAVDIQAFPTDI
;
A
#
# COMPACT_ATOMS: atom_id res chain seq x y z
N MET A 1 18.43 -3.98 -13.80
CA MET A 1 18.19 -3.63 -12.37
C MET A 1 16.88 -4.30 -11.95
N GLN A 2 16.79 -4.86 -10.77
CA GLN A 2 15.56 -5.49 -10.24
C GLN A 2 15.32 -4.97 -8.83
N LEU A 3 14.06 -4.71 -8.48
CA LEU A 3 13.70 -4.39 -7.10
C LEU A 3 13.92 -5.65 -6.24
N HIS A 4 14.67 -5.51 -5.14
CA HIS A 4 14.91 -6.63 -4.24
C HIS A 4 13.87 -6.66 -3.10
N HIS A 5 13.68 -5.54 -2.41
CA HIS A 5 12.68 -5.39 -1.36
C HIS A 5 12.35 -3.91 -1.11
N ILE A 6 11.27 -3.69 -0.39
CA ILE A 6 10.94 -2.42 0.26
C ILE A 6 11.14 -2.63 1.76
N SER A 7 11.93 -1.76 2.41
CA SER A 7 12.23 -1.86 3.84
C SER A 7 11.29 -0.97 4.65
N ILE A 8 10.69 -1.54 5.69
CA ILE A 8 9.73 -0.91 6.59
C ILE A 8 10.27 -1.02 8.01
N ARG A 9 10.36 0.11 8.70
CA ARG A 9 10.68 0.15 10.13
C ARG A 9 9.40 0.01 10.94
N THR A 10 9.45 -0.80 12.00
CA THR A 10 8.30 -1.06 12.87
C THR A 10 8.69 -0.93 14.34
N ALA A 11 7.74 -0.51 15.16
CA ALA A 11 7.90 -0.49 16.60
C ALA A 11 7.82 -1.91 17.21
N ASP A 12 7.05 -2.80 16.59
CA ASP A 12 6.84 -4.19 17.03
C ASP A 12 6.79 -5.13 15.83
N ILE A 13 7.89 -5.88 15.63
CA ILE A 13 8.03 -6.74 14.45
C ILE A 13 7.02 -7.88 14.44
N PHE A 14 6.60 -8.40 15.61
CA PHE A 14 5.63 -9.50 15.65
C PHE A 14 4.24 -9.03 15.26
N ARG A 15 3.87 -7.82 15.68
CA ARG A 15 2.60 -7.19 15.27
C ARG A 15 2.61 -6.85 13.78
N ALA A 16 3.72 -6.36 13.27
CA ALA A 16 3.87 -6.07 11.84
C ALA A 16 3.81 -7.37 11.00
N ILE A 17 4.52 -8.44 11.39
CA ILE A 17 4.46 -9.74 10.73
C ILE A 17 3.00 -10.23 10.64
N ALA A 18 2.28 -10.26 11.78
CA ALA A 18 0.91 -10.73 11.81
C ALA A 18 -0.04 -9.91 10.91
N PHE A 19 0.23 -8.63 10.74
CA PHE A 19 -0.52 -7.77 9.82
C PHE A 19 -0.20 -8.10 8.36
N TYR A 20 1.09 -8.14 7.98
CA TYR A 20 1.48 -8.40 6.60
C TYR A 20 1.19 -9.84 6.16
N GLU A 21 1.12 -10.81 7.09
CA GLU A 21 0.63 -12.17 6.80
C GLU A 21 -0.82 -12.16 6.31
N GLN A 22 -1.68 -11.30 6.85
CA GLN A 22 -3.06 -11.13 6.36
C GLN A 22 -3.12 -10.55 4.94
N LEU A 23 -2.07 -9.83 4.51
CA LEU A 23 -1.92 -9.31 3.14
C LEU A 23 -1.26 -10.32 2.18
N GLY A 24 -1.06 -11.57 2.62
CA GLY A 24 -0.54 -12.65 1.78
C GLY A 24 0.99 -12.74 1.74
N PHE A 25 1.70 -12.08 2.67
CA PHE A 25 3.13 -12.28 2.84
C PHE A 25 3.41 -13.41 3.83
N SER A 26 4.56 -14.05 3.69
CA SER A 26 5.07 -15.03 4.64
C SER A 26 6.56 -14.81 4.89
N ILE A 27 7.03 -15.15 6.09
CA ILE A 27 8.45 -15.00 6.42
C ILE A 27 9.28 -15.94 5.55
N SER A 28 10.24 -15.38 4.81
CA SER A 28 11.24 -16.15 4.05
C SER A 28 12.58 -16.24 4.76
N THR A 29 12.98 -15.18 5.47
CA THR A 29 14.28 -15.15 6.16
C THR A 29 14.19 -14.33 7.44
N ARG A 30 14.74 -14.84 8.54
CA ARG A 30 14.93 -14.12 9.81
C ARG A 30 16.40 -13.81 10.01
N PHE A 31 16.69 -12.60 10.44
CA PHE A 31 18.05 -12.15 10.71
C PHE A 31 18.08 -11.03 11.76
N THR A 32 19.28 -10.60 12.14
CA THR A 32 19.47 -9.42 12.98
C THR A 32 20.34 -8.40 12.25
N THR A 33 20.04 -7.12 12.47
CA THR A 33 20.88 -6.01 12.04
C THR A 33 21.48 -5.38 13.30
N GLY A 34 22.71 -5.75 13.62
CA GLY A 34 23.26 -5.50 14.96
C GLY A 34 22.47 -6.30 16.01
N THR A 35 21.83 -5.61 16.96
CA THR A 35 20.93 -6.21 17.98
C THR A 35 19.45 -6.14 17.60
N THR A 36 19.13 -5.61 16.43
CA THR A 36 17.77 -5.33 15.99
C THR A 36 17.19 -6.52 15.23
N LEU A 37 15.99 -6.95 15.61
CA LEU A 37 15.28 -8.02 14.90
C LEU A 37 14.85 -7.54 13.51
N ALA A 38 15.04 -8.42 12.53
CA ALA A 38 14.62 -8.17 11.16
C ALA A 38 14.15 -9.45 10.48
N CYS A 39 13.32 -9.32 9.46
CA CYS A 39 12.95 -10.42 8.57
C CYS A 39 12.65 -9.94 7.17
N TRP A 40 12.80 -10.82 6.21
CA TRP A 40 12.18 -10.69 4.91
C TRP A 40 10.89 -11.50 4.88
N MET A 41 9.87 -10.88 4.31
CA MET A 41 8.59 -11.52 4.02
C MET A 41 8.34 -11.48 2.51
N GLU A 42 7.85 -12.57 1.95
CA GLU A 42 7.59 -12.72 0.53
C GLU A 42 6.12 -13.06 0.28
N GLY A 43 5.59 -12.53 -0.80
CA GLY A 43 4.24 -12.79 -1.30
C GLY A 43 4.16 -12.56 -2.81
N ALA A 44 2.98 -12.71 -3.39
CA ALA A 44 2.75 -12.47 -4.82
C ALA A 44 3.09 -11.02 -5.23
N ALA A 45 2.99 -10.06 -4.30
CA ALA A 45 3.30 -8.66 -4.52
C ALA A 45 4.80 -8.35 -4.47
N GLY A 46 5.67 -9.32 -4.12
CA GLY A 46 7.11 -9.13 -4.03
C GLY A 46 7.65 -9.36 -2.62
N ARG A 47 8.72 -8.67 -2.26
CA ARG A 47 9.39 -8.82 -0.97
C ARG A 47 9.35 -7.51 -0.19
N ILE A 48 9.04 -7.62 1.09
CA ILE A 48 9.21 -6.56 2.08
C ILE A 48 10.25 -6.99 3.13
N GLU A 49 10.93 -6.02 3.72
CA GLU A 49 11.80 -6.18 4.87
C GLU A 49 11.18 -5.46 6.06
N LEU A 50 11.04 -6.14 7.18
CA LEU A 50 10.62 -5.56 8.45
C LEU A 50 11.83 -5.45 9.37
N ILE A 51 12.05 -4.25 9.96
CA ILE A 51 13.13 -3.98 10.90
C ILE A 51 12.53 -3.36 12.16
N GLN A 52 12.68 -4.01 13.31
CA GLN A 52 12.24 -3.44 14.58
C GLN A 52 13.16 -2.32 15.02
N ILE A 53 12.60 -1.21 15.44
CA ILE A 53 13.35 -0.06 15.96
C ILE A 53 13.39 -0.12 17.47
N PRO A 54 14.58 0.01 18.11
CA PRO A 54 14.70 -0.10 19.57
C PRO A 54 14.03 1.08 20.32
N GLU A 55 14.02 2.27 19.73
CA GLU A 55 13.39 3.48 20.30
C GLU A 55 12.52 4.13 19.22
N PRO A 56 11.30 3.59 18.99
CA PRO A 56 10.47 4.04 17.89
C PRO A 56 9.93 5.45 18.12
N ALA A 57 10.06 6.31 17.11
CA ALA A 57 9.31 7.55 17.00
C ALA A 57 8.08 7.31 16.09
N PRO A 58 7.00 8.08 16.27
CA PRO A 58 5.85 7.99 15.36
C PRO A 58 6.25 8.18 13.90
N ALA A 59 5.66 7.38 13.01
CA ALA A 59 5.82 7.57 11.57
C ALA A 59 5.27 8.96 11.17
N PRO A 60 5.88 9.65 10.18
CA PRO A 60 5.27 10.82 9.58
C PRO A 60 3.88 10.48 9.04
N ASP A 61 2.89 11.34 9.29
CA ASP A 61 1.55 11.16 8.73
C ASP A 61 1.50 11.66 7.28
N ALA A 62 2.16 10.92 6.39
CA ALA A 62 2.23 11.24 4.97
C ALA A 62 0.84 11.27 4.31
N PHE A 63 -0.16 10.58 4.86
CA PHE A 63 -1.51 10.56 4.34
C PHE A 63 -2.26 11.86 4.62
N ALA A 64 -2.08 12.45 5.80
CA ALA A 64 -2.74 13.69 6.19
C ALA A 64 -1.94 14.95 5.85
N ASP A 65 -0.62 14.84 5.61
CA ASP A 65 0.24 15.98 5.29
C ASP A 65 0.36 16.19 3.76
N PRO A 66 -0.31 17.19 3.18
CA PRO A 66 -0.28 17.46 1.74
C PRO A 66 1.08 17.98 1.24
N HIS A 67 1.99 18.33 2.15
CA HIS A 67 3.33 18.84 1.84
C HIS A 67 4.43 17.80 1.98
N TYR A 68 4.08 16.57 2.42
CA TYR A 68 5.04 15.49 2.59
C TYR A 68 5.64 15.06 1.24
N VAL A 69 6.97 15.02 1.20
CA VAL A 69 7.72 14.52 0.03
C VAL A 69 8.46 13.25 0.43
N GLY A 70 8.12 12.13 -0.21
CA GLY A 70 8.71 10.83 0.09
C GLY A 70 7.80 9.66 -0.31
N TYR A 71 8.03 8.51 0.30
CA TYR A 71 7.15 7.35 0.11
C TYR A 71 5.81 7.62 0.79
N TYR A 72 4.74 7.52 0.02
CA TYR A 72 3.41 7.85 0.47
C TYR A 72 2.65 6.61 0.98
N HIS A 73 2.55 5.58 0.16
CA HIS A 73 1.84 4.35 0.51
C HIS A 73 2.39 3.13 -0.25
N LEU A 74 2.02 1.93 0.20
CA LEU A 74 2.04 0.71 -0.60
C LEU A 74 0.66 0.49 -1.19
N SER A 75 0.60 0.18 -2.48
CA SER A 75 -0.66 -0.09 -3.19
C SER A 75 -0.75 -1.55 -3.60
N PHE A 76 -1.89 -2.18 -3.29
CA PHE A 76 -2.21 -3.56 -3.67
C PHE A 76 -3.45 -3.60 -4.54
N ARG A 77 -3.34 -4.23 -5.70
CA ARG A 77 -4.50 -4.56 -6.51
C ARG A 77 -5.23 -5.75 -5.88
N VAL A 78 -6.54 -5.60 -5.70
CA VAL A 78 -7.43 -6.64 -5.14
C VAL A 78 -8.63 -6.85 -6.05
N GLU A 79 -9.24 -8.04 -5.98
CA GLU A 79 -10.45 -8.34 -6.75
C GLU A 79 -11.70 -7.67 -6.15
N SER A 80 -11.74 -7.57 -4.80
CA SER A 80 -12.84 -6.94 -4.05
C SER A 80 -12.29 -6.28 -2.79
N ILE A 81 -12.44 -4.97 -2.69
CA ILE A 81 -12.07 -4.23 -1.47
C ILE A 81 -12.96 -4.65 -0.31
N ALA A 82 -14.26 -4.89 -0.55
CA ALA A 82 -15.18 -5.30 0.51
C ALA A 82 -14.76 -6.63 1.15
N ASP A 83 -14.42 -7.63 0.34
CA ASP A 83 -13.98 -8.94 0.82
C ASP A 83 -12.59 -8.85 1.48
N THR A 84 -11.69 -8.05 0.92
CA THR A 84 -10.37 -7.79 1.50
C THR A 84 -10.50 -7.18 2.90
N LEU A 85 -11.27 -6.10 3.05
CA LEU A 85 -11.48 -5.47 4.36
C LEU A 85 -12.17 -6.40 5.35
N ALA A 86 -13.12 -7.22 4.90
CA ALA A 86 -13.79 -8.21 5.76
C ALA A 86 -12.81 -9.28 6.27
N SER A 87 -11.80 -9.66 5.48
CA SER A 87 -10.80 -10.66 5.85
C SER A 87 -9.73 -10.17 6.82
N LEU A 88 -9.47 -8.85 6.87
CA LEU A 88 -8.41 -8.25 7.67
C LEU A 88 -8.77 -8.04 9.16
N GLY A 89 -10.00 -8.34 9.58
CA GLY A 89 -10.43 -8.06 10.93
C GLY A 89 -10.49 -6.55 11.25
N THR A 90 -10.08 -6.17 12.46
CA THR A 90 -10.14 -4.75 12.86
C THR A 90 -8.89 -4.00 12.37
N VAL A 91 -9.07 -3.13 11.39
CA VAL A 91 -8.03 -2.23 10.84
C VAL A 91 -8.51 -0.78 10.91
N ARG A 92 -7.56 0.16 11.02
CA ARG A 92 -7.87 1.59 10.97
C ARG A 92 -8.06 2.02 9.52
N ILE A 93 -9.27 2.44 9.17
CA ILE A 93 -9.60 2.99 7.85
C ILE A 93 -9.13 4.46 7.79
N LEU A 94 -8.29 4.78 6.82
CA LEU A 94 -7.85 6.14 6.50
C LEU A 94 -8.74 6.80 5.46
N LEU A 95 -9.16 6.01 4.45
CA LEU A 95 -10.13 6.40 3.44
C LEU A 95 -11.09 5.23 3.20
N ALA A 96 -12.39 5.46 3.40
CA ALA A 96 -13.42 4.48 3.08
C ALA A 96 -13.46 4.22 1.56
N PRO A 97 -13.93 3.02 1.12
CA PRO A 97 -14.03 2.70 -0.30
C PRO A 97 -14.75 3.78 -1.09
N THR A 98 -14.08 4.35 -2.09
CA THR A 98 -14.60 5.41 -2.95
C THR A 98 -14.20 5.17 -4.40
N LEU A 99 -14.96 5.71 -5.36
CA LEU A 99 -14.62 5.62 -6.76
C LEU A 99 -13.67 6.74 -7.15
N GLN A 100 -12.64 6.40 -7.92
CA GLN A 100 -11.70 7.35 -8.51
C GLN A 100 -11.44 7.02 -9.97
N GLU A 101 -11.32 8.04 -10.80
CA GLU A 101 -10.85 7.91 -12.16
C GLU A 101 -9.35 8.14 -12.20
N ILE A 102 -8.62 7.16 -12.73
CA ILE A 102 -7.16 7.20 -12.88
C ILE A 102 -6.84 6.89 -14.35
N GLY A 103 -6.44 7.92 -15.08
CA GLY A 103 -6.30 7.82 -16.53
C GLY A 103 -7.67 7.61 -17.20
N ASP A 104 -7.78 6.52 -17.96
CA ASP A 104 -8.99 6.12 -18.69
C ASP A 104 -9.83 5.05 -17.96
N ARG A 105 -9.50 4.75 -16.70
CA ARG A 105 -10.11 3.67 -15.92
C ARG A 105 -10.73 4.17 -14.64
N THR A 106 -11.79 3.51 -14.23
CA THR A 106 -12.43 3.72 -12.93
C THR A 106 -11.97 2.64 -11.96
N TYR A 107 -11.54 3.07 -10.78
CA TYR A 107 -11.14 2.20 -9.67
C TYR A 107 -12.00 2.48 -8.46
N ARG A 108 -12.25 1.46 -7.66
CA ARG A 108 -12.60 1.66 -6.25
C ARG A 108 -11.29 1.65 -5.47
N VAL A 109 -11.13 2.64 -4.58
CA VAL A 109 -9.92 2.87 -3.80
C VAL A 109 -10.28 2.92 -2.33
N ALA A 110 -9.47 2.28 -1.49
CA ALA A 110 -9.56 2.40 -0.04
C ALA A 110 -8.16 2.49 0.56
N PHE A 111 -8.04 3.21 1.68
CA PHE A 111 -6.80 3.24 2.44
C PHE A 111 -7.01 2.77 3.87
N ILE A 112 -6.09 1.95 4.35
CA ILE A 112 -5.98 1.54 5.74
C ILE A 112 -4.61 1.93 6.30
N ALA A 113 -4.49 1.95 7.63
CA ALA A 113 -3.19 2.05 8.27
C ALA A 113 -2.67 0.67 8.65
N ASP A 114 -1.36 0.45 8.44
CA ASP A 114 -0.68 -0.66 9.08
C ASP A 114 -0.55 -0.43 10.61
N PRO A 115 0.01 -1.39 11.38
CA PRO A 115 0.13 -1.24 12.83
C PRO A 115 0.91 0.00 13.31
N ASP A 116 1.84 0.51 12.50
CA ASP A 116 2.65 1.69 12.83
C ASP A 116 2.09 2.99 12.22
N GLY A 117 0.98 2.90 11.47
CA GLY A 117 0.29 4.05 10.88
C GLY A 117 0.66 4.32 9.42
N LEU A 118 1.46 3.46 8.79
CA LEU A 118 1.78 3.61 7.37
C LEU A 118 0.56 3.33 6.49
N ALA A 119 0.37 4.15 5.46
CA ALA A 119 -0.77 4.02 4.56
C ALA A 119 -0.61 2.81 3.62
N ILE A 120 -1.65 2.00 3.54
CA ILE A 120 -1.81 0.89 2.60
C ILE A 120 -3.04 1.17 1.74
N GLU A 121 -2.84 1.22 0.44
CA GLU A 121 -3.91 1.40 -0.54
C GLU A 121 -4.38 0.06 -1.10
N PHE A 122 -5.68 -0.10 -1.25
CA PHE A 122 -6.28 -1.16 -2.07
C PHE A 122 -6.91 -0.55 -3.30
N LEU A 123 -6.60 -1.14 -4.47
CA LEU A 123 -7.17 -0.79 -5.77
C LEU A 123 -7.97 -1.97 -6.31
N GLU A 124 -9.28 -1.75 -6.50
CA GLU A 124 -10.19 -2.67 -7.19
C GLU A 124 -10.55 -2.04 -8.54
N GLU A 125 -10.17 -2.70 -9.63
CA GLU A 125 -10.49 -2.22 -10.97
C GLU A 125 -11.96 -2.49 -11.28
N ILE A 126 -12.71 -1.41 -11.52
CA ILE A 126 -14.12 -1.52 -11.92
C ILE A 126 -14.16 -1.68 -13.43
N SER A 127 -14.56 -2.88 -13.89
CA SER A 127 -14.74 -3.12 -15.33
C SER A 127 -15.86 -2.21 -15.87
N VAL A 128 -15.48 -1.22 -16.69
CA VAL A 128 -16.45 -0.46 -17.45
C VAL A 128 -17.01 -1.42 -18.51
N GLN A 129 -18.30 -1.75 -18.44
CA GLN A 129 -19.01 -2.24 -19.61
C GLN A 129 -18.82 -1.17 -20.68
N ALA A 130 -18.19 -1.55 -21.80
CA ALA A 130 -17.97 -0.66 -22.94
C ALA A 130 -19.32 -0.14 -23.44
N ASN A 131 -19.71 1.04 -22.98
CA ASN A 131 -20.70 1.84 -23.66
C ASN A 131 -19.99 2.46 -24.85
N SER A 132 -20.30 1.93 -26.03
CA SER A 132 -19.86 2.42 -27.34
C SER A 132 -20.54 3.74 -27.67
N ASP A 133 -20.24 4.81 -26.95
CA ASP A 133 -20.55 6.17 -27.36
C ASP A 133 -19.79 7.16 -26.45
N ARG A 134 -18.51 7.36 -26.73
CA ARG A 134 -17.81 8.58 -26.36
C ARG A 134 -17.08 9.12 -27.56
N SER A 135 -17.71 10.13 -28.19
CA SER A 135 -17.09 11.09 -29.09
C SER A 135 -15.81 11.63 -28.41
N ALA A 136 -14.76 11.72 -29.22
CA ALA A 136 -13.44 12.18 -28.84
C ALA A 136 -13.49 13.45 -27.97
N VAL A 137 -13.02 13.36 -26.74
CA VAL A 137 -12.64 14.52 -25.94
C VAL A 137 -11.13 14.70 -26.13
N ASP A 138 -10.76 15.86 -26.67
CA ASP A 138 -9.40 16.30 -26.89
C ASP A 138 -8.60 16.20 -25.57
N ILE A 139 -7.65 15.31 -25.55
CA ILE A 139 -6.63 15.25 -24.48
C ILE A 139 -5.65 16.37 -24.77
N GLN A 140 -5.74 17.46 -24.02
CA GLN A 140 -4.68 18.47 -24.01
C GLN A 140 -3.41 17.83 -23.43
N ALA A 141 -2.40 17.68 -24.29
CA ALA A 141 -1.09 17.19 -23.91
C ALA A 141 -0.45 18.09 -22.84
N PHE A 142 0.27 17.47 -21.90
CA PHE A 142 1.15 18.20 -20.98
C PHE A 142 2.13 19.07 -21.78
N PRO A 143 2.42 20.30 -21.35
CA PRO A 143 3.44 21.13 -21.98
C PRO A 143 4.80 20.42 -21.89
N THR A 144 5.50 20.27 -23.01
CA THR A 144 6.81 19.61 -23.10
C THR A 144 7.97 20.60 -22.95
N ASP A 145 7.78 21.70 -22.23
CA ASP A 145 8.85 22.68 -22.05
C ASP A 145 9.29 22.73 -20.58
N ILE A 146 10.37 22.01 -20.28
CA ILE A 146 11.40 22.33 -19.30
C ILE A 146 12.76 22.14 -19.96
#